data_2fef152bbfd5855c4ea126943c0cb27a
#
_entry.id   2fef152bbfd5855c4ea126943c0cb27a
#
_cell.length_a   1.000
_cell.length_b   1.000
_cell.length_c   1.000
_cell.angle_alpha   90.00
_cell.angle_beta   90.00
_cell.angle_gamma   90.00
#
_symmetry.space_group_name_H-M   'P 1'
#
loop_
_entity.id
_entity.type
_entity.pdbx_description
1 polymer ?
#
loop_
_entity_poly.entity_id
_entity_poly.type
_entity_poly.pdbx_seq_one_letter_code
_entity_poly.pdbx_strand_id
1 'polypeptide(L)'
;MCIRDSLVTVEKVTDTKHITAKMPTEQYFFANKAAQLVKGSWASAVGDDLENENWKYVFMPPVKGDIPYFAVESGWGYVVSENSKNKDTAWDFVKYCMEPENAKEFNLGTGTVASLKAIIDDEGYQSDERNVRVSDQYQYLQYARSVGPVQDMDFVKKTLLDTFTKAASGSIGTDEALEEMETSINNHIQELL
;
A
#
# COMPACT_ATOMS: atom_id res chain seq x y z
N MET A 1 -3.58 10.62 12.61
CA MET A 1 -3.61 9.68 13.73
C MET A 1 -4.92 9.79 14.50
N CYS A 2 -5.39 10.97 14.88
CA CYS A 2 -6.64 11.16 15.66
C CYS A 2 -7.88 10.42 15.12
N ILE A 3 -8.10 10.37 13.80
CA ILE A 3 -9.26 9.65 13.22
C ILE A 3 -9.13 8.13 13.45
N ARG A 4 -7.96 7.56 13.22
CA ARG A 4 -7.73 6.11 13.43
C ARG A 4 -7.89 5.72 14.90
N ASP A 5 -7.35 6.55 15.80
CA ASP A 5 -7.45 6.36 17.22
C ASP A 5 -8.91 6.43 17.67
N SER A 6 -9.65 7.45 17.23
CA SER A 6 -11.08 7.61 17.52
C SER A 6 -11.91 6.41 17.08
N LEU A 7 -11.65 5.83 15.90
CA LEU A 7 -12.35 4.64 15.39
C LEU A 7 -12.16 3.41 16.32
N VAL A 8 -11.03 3.32 17.01
CA VAL A 8 -10.73 2.21 17.93
C VAL A 8 -11.26 2.52 19.33
N THR A 9 -10.92 3.69 19.89
CA THR A 9 -11.08 3.98 21.32
C THR A 9 -12.45 4.57 21.65
N VAL A 10 -13.01 5.38 20.74
CA VAL A 10 -14.28 6.10 20.94
C VAL A 10 -15.42 5.40 20.24
N GLU A 11 -15.34 5.30 18.91
CA GLU A 11 -16.40 4.75 18.08
C GLU A 11 -16.47 3.22 18.13
N LYS A 12 -15.37 2.54 18.49
CA LYS A 12 -15.28 1.09 18.62
C LYS A 12 -15.75 0.32 17.39
N VAL A 13 -15.60 0.91 16.22
CA VAL A 13 -15.94 0.29 14.92
C VAL A 13 -14.87 -0.66 14.42
N THR A 14 -13.69 -0.62 15.03
CA THR A 14 -12.60 -1.59 14.83
C THR A 14 -11.98 -1.93 16.18
N ASP A 15 -11.33 -3.09 16.27
CA ASP A 15 -10.64 -3.51 17.48
C ASP A 15 -9.12 -3.64 17.26
N THR A 16 -8.38 -3.80 18.34
CA THR A 16 -6.92 -3.97 18.27
C THR A 16 -6.48 -5.40 17.98
N LYS A 17 -7.40 -6.35 17.94
CA LYS A 17 -7.07 -7.78 17.75
C LYS A 17 -6.40 -8.05 16.43
N HIS A 18 -6.79 -7.32 15.37
CA HIS A 18 -6.16 -7.46 14.05
C HIS A 18 -4.71 -6.94 14.04
N ILE A 19 -4.35 -5.99 14.91
CA ILE A 19 -2.98 -5.46 15.04
C ILE A 19 -2.06 -6.53 15.64
N THR A 20 -2.57 -7.31 16.58
CA THR A 20 -1.85 -8.39 17.26
C THR A 20 -2.04 -9.75 16.60
N ALA A 21 -2.96 -9.88 15.65
CA ALA A 21 -3.19 -11.11 14.93
C ALA A 21 -1.98 -11.47 14.06
N LYS A 22 -1.59 -12.73 14.08
CA LYS A 22 -0.53 -13.24 13.20
C LYS A 22 -0.99 -13.44 11.74
N MET A 23 -2.28 -13.23 11.47
CA MET A 23 -2.86 -13.33 10.15
C MET A 23 -2.71 -12.01 9.39
N PRO A 24 -2.26 -12.00 8.14
CA PRO A 24 -2.26 -10.81 7.30
C PRO A 24 -3.65 -10.17 7.22
N THR A 25 -3.69 -8.84 7.19
CA THR A 25 -4.96 -8.08 7.22
C THR A 25 -5.85 -8.38 6.03
N GLU A 26 -5.26 -8.69 4.86
CA GLU A 26 -5.97 -9.09 3.66
C GLU A 26 -6.73 -10.40 3.88
N GLN A 27 -6.05 -11.40 4.42
CA GLN A 27 -6.69 -12.69 4.71
C GLN A 27 -7.81 -12.55 5.74
N TYR A 28 -7.67 -11.63 6.71
CA TYR A 28 -8.72 -11.35 7.67
C TYR A 28 -9.96 -10.75 7.01
N PHE A 29 -9.77 -9.82 6.07
CA PHE A 29 -10.83 -9.22 5.29
C PHE A 29 -11.52 -10.24 4.37
N PHE A 30 -10.74 -10.95 3.56
CA PHE A 30 -11.30 -11.94 2.62
C PHE A 30 -11.91 -13.18 3.30
N ALA A 31 -11.59 -13.41 4.58
CA ALA A 31 -12.31 -14.36 5.42
C ALA A 31 -13.62 -13.81 6.00
N ASN A 32 -14.12 -12.66 5.49
CA ASN A 32 -15.35 -11.99 5.92
C ASN A 32 -15.36 -11.60 7.42
N LYS A 33 -14.19 -11.31 8.00
CA LYS A 33 -14.05 -10.88 9.40
C LYS A 33 -13.97 -9.37 9.57
N ALA A 34 -13.90 -8.64 8.48
CA ALA A 34 -13.94 -7.18 8.44
C ALA A 34 -14.79 -6.71 7.26
N ALA A 35 -15.56 -5.66 7.43
CA ALA A 35 -16.40 -5.09 6.37
C ALA A 35 -15.60 -4.18 5.42
N GLN A 36 -14.47 -3.65 5.87
CA GLN A 36 -13.63 -2.73 5.10
C GLN A 36 -12.15 -3.00 5.37
N LEU A 37 -11.34 -2.82 4.34
CA LEU A 37 -9.89 -2.91 4.39
C LEU A 37 -9.28 -1.73 3.63
N VAL A 38 -8.37 -1.01 4.25
CA VAL A 38 -7.58 0.03 3.56
C VAL A 38 -6.25 -0.58 3.14
N LYS A 39 -6.09 -0.82 1.86
CA LYS A 39 -4.90 -1.46 1.27
C LYS A 39 -4.62 -0.95 -0.14
N GLY A 40 -3.43 -1.25 -0.64
CA GLY A 40 -3.09 -1.05 -2.04
C GLY A 40 -3.75 -2.08 -2.97
N SER A 41 -3.64 -1.85 -4.26
CA SER A 41 -4.28 -2.67 -5.30
C SER A 41 -3.88 -4.15 -5.26
N TRP A 42 -2.67 -4.48 -4.80
CA TRP A 42 -2.18 -5.86 -4.66
C TRP A 42 -3.05 -6.76 -3.77
N ALA A 43 -3.91 -6.19 -2.94
CA ALA A 43 -4.86 -6.97 -2.16
C ALA A 43 -5.87 -7.72 -3.05
N SER A 44 -6.09 -7.28 -4.30
CA SER A 44 -6.96 -7.97 -5.26
C SER A 44 -6.48 -9.39 -5.55
N ALA A 45 -5.18 -9.58 -5.79
CA ALA A 45 -4.61 -10.90 -6.03
C ALA A 45 -4.85 -11.87 -4.86
N VAL A 46 -4.79 -11.38 -3.61
CA VAL A 46 -5.13 -12.21 -2.44
C VAL A 46 -6.61 -12.60 -2.42
N GLY A 47 -7.49 -11.70 -2.86
CA GLY A 47 -8.92 -11.98 -2.99
C GLY A 47 -9.20 -13.04 -4.04
N ASP A 48 -8.53 -12.96 -5.17
CA ASP A 48 -8.63 -13.92 -6.27
C ASP A 48 -8.10 -15.30 -5.84
N ASP A 49 -6.94 -15.37 -5.18
CA ASP A 49 -6.37 -16.60 -4.62
C ASP A 49 -7.29 -17.29 -3.61
N LEU A 50 -8.11 -16.53 -2.90
CA LEU A 50 -9.08 -17.04 -1.93
C LEU A 50 -10.49 -17.26 -2.53
N GLU A 51 -10.63 -17.11 -3.83
CA GLU A 51 -11.90 -17.26 -4.56
C GLU A 51 -13.04 -16.42 -3.96
N ASN A 52 -12.70 -15.25 -3.39
CA ASN A 52 -13.68 -14.34 -2.78
C ASN A 52 -14.10 -13.28 -3.78
N GLU A 53 -15.33 -13.35 -4.25
CA GLU A 53 -15.89 -12.40 -5.21
C GLU A 53 -16.75 -11.29 -4.54
N ASN A 54 -16.97 -11.36 -3.23
CA ASN A 54 -17.88 -10.48 -2.50
C ASN A 54 -17.19 -9.20 -2.01
N TRP A 55 -16.40 -8.54 -2.86
CA TRP A 55 -15.71 -7.30 -2.52
C TRP A 55 -15.63 -6.35 -3.71
N LYS A 56 -15.44 -5.08 -3.42
CA LYS A 56 -15.20 -4.03 -4.41
C LYS A 56 -14.10 -3.11 -3.92
N TYR A 57 -13.20 -2.76 -4.83
CA TYR A 57 -12.21 -1.72 -4.59
C TYR A 57 -12.86 -0.36 -4.81
N VAL A 58 -12.70 0.56 -3.85
CA VAL A 58 -13.17 1.92 -3.96
C VAL A 58 -12.13 2.89 -3.44
N PHE A 59 -12.01 4.03 -4.08
CA PHE A 59 -11.14 5.09 -3.60
C PHE A 59 -11.71 5.70 -2.31
N MET A 60 -10.82 6.03 -1.37
CA MET A 60 -11.27 6.73 -0.16
C MET A 60 -11.76 8.13 -0.53
N PRO A 61 -12.90 8.56 0.03
CA PRO A 61 -13.36 9.93 -0.17
C PRO A 61 -12.32 10.92 0.37
N PRO A 62 -12.26 12.15 -0.14
CA PRO A 62 -11.34 13.17 0.33
C PRO A 62 -11.61 13.48 1.81
N VAL A 63 -10.54 13.56 2.61
CA VAL A 63 -10.63 13.94 4.03
C VAL A 63 -10.94 15.43 4.18
N LYS A 64 -10.51 16.25 3.19
CA LYS A 64 -10.75 17.70 3.16
C LYS A 64 -10.79 18.17 1.71
N GLY A 65 -11.76 19.04 1.40
CA GLY A 65 -12.00 19.55 0.04
C GLY A 65 -12.59 18.48 -0.89
N ASP A 66 -12.51 18.69 -2.20
CA ASP A 66 -13.19 17.87 -3.20
C ASP A 66 -12.24 16.94 -3.97
N ILE A 67 -10.92 17.06 -3.75
CA ILE A 67 -9.91 16.29 -4.48
C ILE A 67 -9.44 15.14 -3.61
N PRO A 68 -9.60 13.88 -4.07
CA PRO A 68 -9.21 12.69 -3.31
C PRO A 68 -7.70 12.42 -3.42
N TYR A 69 -6.86 13.31 -2.91
CA TYR A 69 -5.43 13.07 -2.82
C TYR A 69 -5.13 11.87 -1.96
N PHE A 70 -4.20 11.07 -2.39
CA PHE A 70 -3.74 9.91 -1.63
C PHE A 70 -2.21 9.77 -1.71
N ALA A 71 -1.64 9.21 -0.66
CA ALA A 71 -0.23 8.84 -0.66
C ALA A 71 -0.04 7.57 -1.47
N VAL A 72 0.90 7.60 -2.40
CA VAL A 72 1.29 6.44 -3.20
C VAL A 72 2.64 5.92 -2.71
N GLU A 73 2.74 4.62 -2.54
CA GLU A 73 4.01 3.95 -2.43
C GLU A 73 4.60 3.84 -3.85
N SER A 74 5.84 4.30 -4.03
CA SER A 74 6.46 4.47 -5.34
C SER A 74 6.81 3.16 -6.08
N GLY A 75 6.37 2.03 -5.55
CA GLY A 75 6.46 0.73 -6.21
C GLY A 75 7.84 0.07 -6.06
N TRP A 76 8.02 -0.99 -6.84
CA TRP A 76 9.21 -1.81 -6.87
C TRP A 76 9.99 -1.56 -8.15
N GLY A 77 11.29 -1.67 -8.09
CA GLY A 77 12.17 -1.57 -9.26
C GLY A 77 13.13 -2.76 -9.33
N TYR A 78 13.49 -3.12 -10.55
CA TYR A 78 14.56 -4.09 -10.77
C TYR A 78 15.92 -3.40 -10.70
N VAL A 79 16.86 -4.02 -10.03
CA VAL A 79 18.25 -3.54 -9.96
C VAL A 79 19.21 -4.68 -10.31
N VAL A 80 20.33 -4.34 -10.93
CA VAL A 80 21.42 -5.28 -11.19
C VAL A 80 22.57 -4.95 -10.25
N SER A 81 23.01 -5.93 -9.47
CA SER A 81 24.12 -5.74 -8.52
C SER A 81 25.41 -5.36 -9.25
N GLU A 82 26.11 -4.34 -8.76
CA GLU A 82 27.41 -3.94 -9.28
C GLU A 82 28.46 -5.07 -9.22
N ASN A 83 28.34 -5.95 -8.25
CA ASN A 83 29.25 -7.10 -8.07
C ASN A 83 28.85 -8.34 -8.88
N SER A 84 27.77 -8.28 -9.67
CA SER A 84 27.37 -9.41 -10.50
C SER A 84 28.41 -9.70 -11.58
N LYS A 85 28.74 -10.99 -11.76
CA LYS A 85 29.60 -11.47 -12.86
C LYS A 85 28.83 -11.65 -14.17
N ASN A 86 27.49 -11.55 -14.13
CA ASN A 86 26.59 -11.77 -15.27
C ASN A 86 25.68 -10.53 -15.48
N LYS A 87 26.24 -9.33 -15.47
CA LYS A 87 25.49 -8.07 -15.56
C LYS A 87 24.63 -7.98 -16.83
N ASP A 88 25.21 -8.37 -17.98
CA ASP A 88 24.49 -8.30 -19.25
C ASP A 88 23.28 -9.21 -19.27
N THR A 89 23.43 -10.47 -18.83
CA THR A 89 22.32 -11.42 -18.73
C THR A 89 21.26 -10.94 -17.72
N ALA A 90 21.69 -10.39 -16.60
CA ALA A 90 20.75 -9.82 -15.60
C ALA A 90 19.99 -8.62 -16.18
N TRP A 91 20.67 -7.79 -16.97
CA TRP A 91 20.02 -6.66 -17.64
C TRP A 91 19.07 -7.10 -18.76
N ASP A 92 19.42 -8.15 -19.50
CA ASP A 92 18.52 -8.75 -20.50
C ASP A 92 17.24 -9.32 -19.84
N PHE A 93 17.37 -9.93 -18.66
CA PHE A 93 16.21 -10.36 -17.87
C PHE A 93 15.32 -9.18 -17.44
N VAL A 94 15.93 -8.07 -16.97
CA VAL A 94 15.15 -6.85 -16.63
C VAL A 94 14.39 -6.34 -17.87
N LYS A 95 15.05 -6.27 -19.03
CA LYS A 95 14.38 -5.86 -20.28
C LYS A 95 13.23 -6.79 -20.63
N TYR A 96 13.42 -8.10 -20.52
CA TYR A 96 12.38 -9.08 -20.74
C TYR A 96 11.17 -8.87 -19.81
N CYS A 97 11.40 -8.63 -18.51
CA CYS A 97 10.31 -8.33 -17.58
C CYS A 97 9.55 -7.04 -17.92
N MET A 98 10.20 -6.09 -18.59
CA MET A 98 9.60 -4.80 -18.98
C MET A 98 8.99 -4.81 -20.38
N GLU A 99 9.07 -5.90 -21.12
CA GLU A 99 8.30 -6.04 -22.36
C GLU A 99 6.80 -5.94 -22.06
N PRO A 100 6.00 -5.22 -22.87
CA PRO A 100 4.60 -4.91 -22.52
C PRO A 100 3.77 -6.13 -22.13
N GLU A 101 3.88 -7.24 -22.87
CA GLU A 101 3.13 -8.47 -22.59
C GLU A 101 3.53 -9.10 -21.24
N ASN A 102 4.84 -9.15 -20.95
CA ASN A 102 5.33 -9.71 -19.70
C ASN A 102 4.98 -8.82 -18.51
N ALA A 103 5.13 -7.50 -18.67
CA ALA A 103 4.75 -6.54 -17.64
C ALA A 103 3.24 -6.55 -17.37
N LYS A 104 2.42 -6.68 -18.42
CA LYS A 104 0.96 -6.83 -18.31
C LYS A 104 0.61 -8.06 -17.47
N GLU A 105 1.15 -9.22 -17.83
CA GLU A 105 0.85 -10.47 -17.12
C GLU A 105 1.33 -10.45 -15.67
N PHE A 106 2.52 -9.87 -15.41
CA PHE A 106 3.02 -9.68 -14.05
C PHE A 106 2.08 -8.83 -13.19
N ASN A 107 1.60 -7.69 -13.73
CA ASN A 107 0.72 -6.80 -12.97
C ASN A 107 -0.66 -7.43 -12.73
N LEU A 108 -1.19 -8.18 -13.70
CA LEU A 108 -2.44 -8.94 -13.53
C LEU A 108 -2.30 -10.01 -12.43
N GLY A 109 -1.20 -10.77 -12.45
CA GLY A 109 -0.96 -11.83 -11.47
C GLY A 109 -0.66 -11.33 -10.06
N THR A 110 -0.15 -10.09 -9.93
CA THR A 110 0.20 -9.51 -8.62
C THR A 110 -0.84 -8.50 -8.09
N GLY A 111 -1.85 -8.16 -8.89
CA GLY A 111 -2.83 -7.11 -8.55
C GLY A 111 -2.23 -5.70 -8.44
N THR A 112 -1.00 -5.50 -8.97
CA THR A 112 -0.34 -4.20 -8.94
C THR A 112 -0.72 -3.34 -10.15
N VAL A 113 -0.74 -2.03 -9.98
CA VAL A 113 -0.98 -1.10 -11.10
C VAL A 113 0.26 -1.05 -11.99
N ALA A 114 0.09 -1.23 -13.29
CA ALA A 114 1.19 -1.17 -14.25
C ALA A 114 1.87 0.20 -14.27
N SER A 115 3.20 0.21 -14.39
CA SER A 115 3.98 1.45 -14.51
C SER A 115 3.98 2.03 -15.93
N LEU A 116 3.65 1.22 -16.93
CA LEU A 116 3.60 1.62 -18.32
C LEU A 116 2.20 2.13 -18.68
N LYS A 117 2.12 3.39 -19.09
CA LYS A 117 0.85 4.03 -19.48
C LYS A 117 0.15 3.26 -20.60
N ALA A 118 0.90 2.71 -21.57
CA ALA A 118 0.35 1.90 -22.66
C ALA A 118 -0.41 0.66 -22.18
N ILE A 119 -0.01 0.09 -21.02
CA ILE A 119 -0.72 -1.03 -20.39
C ILE A 119 -1.96 -0.52 -19.67
N ILE A 120 -1.84 0.59 -18.92
CA ILE A 120 -2.98 1.18 -18.20
C ILE A 120 -4.10 1.57 -19.17
N ASP A 121 -3.76 2.09 -20.34
CA ASP A 121 -4.71 2.54 -21.36
C ASP A 121 -5.24 1.38 -22.24
N ASP A 122 -4.73 0.15 -22.09
CA ASP A 122 -5.18 -1.02 -22.87
C ASP A 122 -6.53 -1.55 -22.36
N GLU A 123 -7.53 -1.57 -23.24
CA GLU A 123 -8.88 -2.01 -22.89
C GLU A 123 -8.91 -3.47 -22.43
N GLY A 124 -8.09 -4.34 -23.03
CA GLY A 124 -7.99 -5.74 -22.63
C GLY A 124 -7.40 -5.91 -21.23
N TYR A 125 -6.45 -5.04 -20.83
CA TYR A 125 -5.93 -5.01 -19.47
C TYR A 125 -6.96 -4.55 -18.47
N GLN A 126 -7.71 -3.47 -18.79
CA GLN A 126 -8.73 -2.92 -17.91
C GLN A 126 -9.91 -3.87 -17.69
N SER A 127 -10.28 -4.63 -18.73
CA SER A 127 -11.43 -5.56 -18.70
C SER A 127 -11.07 -6.98 -18.27
N ASP A 128 -9.79 -7.30 -18.03
CA ASP A 128 -9.37 -8.60 -17.49
C ASP A 128 -10.04 -8.87 -16.14
N GLU A 129 -10.55 -10.07 -15.91
CA GLU A 129 -11.26 -10.44 -14.69
C GLU A 129 -10.44 -10.20 -13.40
N ARG A 130 -9.11 -10.32 -13.50
CA ARG A 130 -8.15 -10.06 -12.40
C ARG A 130 -7.99 -8.57 -12.09
N ASN A 131 -8.39 -7.68 -12.99
CA ASN A 131 -8.16 -6.24 -12.91
C ASN A 131 -9.43 -5.39 -12.90
N VAL A 132 -10.53 -5.89 -13.43
CA VAL A 132 -11.79 -5.13 -13.61
C VAL A 132 -12.31 -4.50 -12.30
N ARG A 133 -12.05 -5.13 -11.16
CA ARG A 133 -12.45 -4.59 -9.84
C ARG A 133 -11.65 -3.36 -9.41
N VAL A 134 -10.49 -3.13 -10.03
CA VAL A 134 -9.54 -2.06 -9.69
C VAL A 134 -9.48 -1.00 -10.79
N SER A 135 -9.66 -1.38 -12.06
CA SER A 135 -9.46 -0.51 -13.22
C SER A 135 -10.36 0.75 -13.21
N ASP A 136 -11.56 0.67 -12.69
CA ASP A 136 -12.46 1.83 -12.51
C ASP A 136 -11.81 2.95 -11.68
N GLN A 137 -10.82 2.60 -10.87
CA GLN A 137 -10.13 3.53 -9.98
C GLN A 137 -8.94 4.22 -10.64
N TYR A 138 -8.51 3.81 -11.84
CA TYR A 138 -7.36 4.38 -12.54
C TYR A 138 -7.52 5.87 -12.85
N GLN A 139 -8.75 6.34 -13.00
CA GLN A 139 -9.04 7.77 -13.14
C GLN A 139 -8.51 8.63 -11.97
N TYR A 140 -8.31 8.03 -10.78
CA TYR A 140 -7.81 8.73 -9.59
C TYR A 140 -6.29 8.76 -9.50
N LEU A 141 -5.55 8.01 -10.33
CA LEU A 141 -4.08 7.98 -10.31
C LEU A 141 -3.46 9.38 -10.49
N GLN A 142 -4.15 10.27 -11.20
CA GLN A 142 -3.73 11.67 -11.35
C GLN A 142 -3.62 12.43 -10.01
N TYR A 143 -4.30 11.99 -8.97
CA TYR A 143 -4.30 12.60 -7.64
C TYR A 143 -3.29 11.95 -6.69
N ALA A 144 -2.51 10.98 -7.17
CA ALA A 144 -1.44 10.36 -6.41
C ALA A 144 -0.37 11.38 -6.01
N ARG A 145 0.11 11.29 -4.77
CA ARG A 145 1.20 12.11 -4.26
C ARG A 145 2.22 11.22 -3.58
N SER A 146 3.48 11.36 -3.97
CA SER A 146 4.57 10.71 -3.26
C SER A 146 4.83 11.47 -1.96
N VAL A 147 5.12 10.72 -0.89
CA VAL A 147 5.64 11.31 0.36
C VAL A 147 7.05 11.89 0.19
N GLY A 148 7.66 11.68 -0.97
CA GLY A 148 9.01 12.15 -1.28
C GLY A 148 10.11 11.18 -0.82
N PRO A 149 11.38 11.50 -1.16
CA PRO A 149 12.51 10.74 -0.69
C PRO A 149 12.71 10.99 0.81
N VAL A 150 12.28 10.05 1.63
CA VAL A 150 12.56 10.05 3.06
C VAL A 150 13.70 9.08 3.30
N GLN A 151 14.77 9.56 3.95
CA GLN A 151 15.84 8.68 4.38
C GLN A 151 15.29 7.66 5.39
N ASP A 152 15.65 6.39 5.19
CA ASP A 152 15.20 5.29 6.03
C ASP A 152 13.66 5.23 6.24
N MET A 153 12.95 5.04 5.14
CA MET A 153 11.48 4.91 5.16
C MET A 153 11.01 3.75 6.05
N ASP A 154 11.81 2.71 6.22
CA ASP A 154 11.46 1.56 7.06
C ASP A 154 11.44 1.95 8.54
N PHE A 155 12.39 2.78 8.99
CA PHE A 155 12.35 3.36 10.33
C PHE A 155 11.10 4.22 10.54
N VAL A 156 10.77 5.07 9.56
CA VAL A 156 9.58 5.92 9.62
C VAL A 156 8.31 5.06 9.71
N LYS A 157 8.15 4.07 8.83
CA LYS A 157 6.98 3.16 8.83
C LYS A 157 6.87 2.40 10.16
N LYS A 158 7.98 1.92 10.69
CA LYS A 158 8.02 1.21 11.98
C LYS A 158 7.60 2.13 13.11
N THR A 159 8.17 3.32 13.20
CA THR A 159 7.84 4.30 14.24
C THR A 159 6.37 4.68 14.20
N LEU A 160 5.81 4.93 13.00
CA LEU A 160 4.38 5.19 12.80
C LEU A 160 3.51 4.04 13.32
N LEU A 161 3.88 2.80 13.04
CA LEU A 161 3.13 1.63 13.47
C LEU A 161 3.20 1.43 15.00
N ASP A 162 4.40 1.54 15.56
CA ASP A 162 4.64 1.32 16.99
C ASP A 162 3.89 2.38 17.85
N THR A 163 4.00 3.65 17.50
CA THR A 163 3.31 4.74 18.24
C THR A 163 1.80 4.67 18.05
N PHE A 164 1.32 4.36 16.84
CA PHE A 164 -0.10 4.11 16.62
C PHE A 164 -0.62 2.94 17.47
N THR A 165 0.14 1.86 17.57
CA THR A 165 -0.25 0.67 18.36
C THR A 165 -0.33 1.01 19.85
N LYS A 166 0.61 1.80 20.38
CA LYS A 166 0.57 2.29 21.76
C LYS A 166 -0.69 3.15 22.04
N ALA A 167 -1.00 4.09 21.15
CA ALA A 167 -2.19 4.93 21.28
C ALA A 167 -3.48 4.10 21.16
N ALA A 168 -3.57 3.23 20.16
CA ALA A 168 -4.75 2.40 19.92
C ALA A 168 -5.01 1.39 21.05
N SER A 169 -3.97 0.94 21.76
CA SER A 169 -4.09 0.08 22.94
C SER A 169 -4.40 0.85 24.24
N GLY A 170 -4.39 2.18 24.19
CA GLY A 170 -4.57 3.04 25.36
C GLY A 170 -3.35 3.12 26.28
N SER A 171 -2.17 2.66 25.82
CA SER A 171 -0.93 2.72 26.61
C SER A 171 -0.39 4.14 26.77
N ILE A 172 -0.63 4.99 25.77
CA ILE A 172 -0.31 6.42 25.78
C ILE A 172 -1.46 7.22 25.15
N GLY A 173 -1.53 8.51 25.41
CA GLY A 173 -2.49 9.42 24.78
C GLY A 173 -2.13 9.71 23.31
N THR A 174 -3.11 10.17 22.53
CA THR A 174 -2.91 10.49 21.10
C THR A 174 -1.88 11.59 20.91
N ASP A 175 -1.92 12.65 21.74
CA ASP A 175 -0.98 13.78 21.65
C ASP A 175 0.45 13.33 21.99
N GLU A 176 0.62 12.53 23.04
CA GLU A 176 1.89 11.93 23.42
C GLU A 176 2.46 11.02 22.31
N ALA A 177 1.60 10.23 21.67
CA ALA A 177 2.00 9.39 20.55
C ALA A 177 2.46 10.21 19.34
N LEU A 178 1.83 11.34 19.05
CA LEU A 178 2.23 12.26 17.99
C LEU A 178 3.58 12.89 18.27
N GLU A 179 3.81 13.35 19.51
CA GLU A 179 5.07 13.96 19.96
C GLU A 179 6.22 12.93 19.95
N GLU A 180 5.97 11.71 20.45
CA GLU A 180 6.95 10.61 20.42
C GLU A 180 7.34 10.29 18.97
N MET A 181 6.36 10.20 18.08
CA MET A 181 6.59 9.90 16.67
C MET A 181 7.41 10.99 15.97
N GLU A 182 7.01 12.26 16.11
CA GLU A 182 7.70 13.41 15.51
C GLU A 182 9.14 13.49 16.00
N THR A 183 9.34 13.40 17.32
CA THR A 183 10.67 13.47 17.94
C THR A 183 11.56 12.34 17.49
N SER A 184 11.05 11.09 17.48
CA SER A 184 11.81 9.92 17.10
C SER A 184 12.26 9.97 15.63
N ILE A 185 11.35 10.35 14.72
CA ILE A 185 11.66 10.44 13.28
C ILE A 185 12.67 11.57 13.03
N ASN A 186 12.47 12.75 13.63
CA ASN A 186 13.37 13.88 13.40
C ASN A 186 14.78 13.60 13.94
N ASN A 187 14.90 12.99 15.13
CA ASN A 187 16.20 12.61 15.68
C ASN A 187 16.92 11.62 14.78
N HIS A 188 16.23 10.58 14.32
CA HIS A 188 16.82 9.59 13.42
C HIS A 188 17.30 10.21 12.10
N ILE A 189 16.51 11.11 11.49
CA ILE A 189 16.93 11.82 10.27
C ILE A 189 18.16 12.68 10.54
N GLN A 190 18.27 13.34 11.70
CA GLN A 190 19.44 14.13 12.06
C GLN A 190 20.70 13.29 12.25
N GLU A 191 20.56 12.05 12.74
CA GLU A 191 21.70 11.11 12.88
C GLU A 191 22.23 10.61 11.54
N LEU A 192 21.40 10.67 10.47
CA LEU A 192 21.78 10.22 9.13
C LEU A 192 22.39 11.33 8.25
N LEU A 193 22.35 12.59 8.69
CA LEU A 193 22.90 13.76 7.98
C LEU A 193 24.34 14.05 8.41
#